data_6f6e7a0f1f7ab02ec64098482b226430
#
_entry.id   6f6e7a0f1f7ab02ec64098482b226430
#
_cell.length_a   1.000
_cell.length_b   1.000
_cell.length_c   1.000
_cell.angle_alpha   90.00
_cell.angle_beta   90.00
_cell.angle_gamma   90.00
#
_symmetry.space_group_name_H-M   'P 1'
#
loop_
_entity.id
_entity.type
_entity.pdbx_description
1 polymer ?
#
loop_
_entity_poly.entity_id
_entity_poly.type
_entity_poly.pdbx_seq_one_letter_code
_entity_poly.pdbx_strand_id
1 'polypeptide(L)'
;MMNKMDRIAQRARTGQEDAQMLAGIDQAQLDAMVDAILEAKRIFVAGWGRAGNVGRILAMDCSQIGLQSYCVGDNGTPSIQPGDILVISSGSGNTKTMAILAQQAKDHGAKLGLISANADSTIGRLADVNVVIPKIEHVRGDGTRPQPTSSGGSEYHVIVMVCDMIRAYAMERLGVTFEDVVYNHNNLE
;
A
#
# COMPACT_ATOMS: atom_id res chain seq x y z
N MET A 1 1.76 -35.63 -3.21
CA MET A 1 1.20 -34.67 -2.22
C MET A 1 2.38 -34.12 -1.39
N MET A 2 2.55 -32.81 -1.31
CA MET A 2 3.60 -32.20 -0.48
C MET A 2 3.26 -32.38 1.01
N ASN A 3 4.22 -32.80 1.83
CA ASN A 3 4.04 -32.99 3.27
C ASN A 3 3.67 -31.67 3.95
N LYS A 4 2.89 -31.72 5.05
CA LYS A 4 2.48 -30.53 5.83
C LYS A 4 3.68 -29.70 6.32
N MET A 5 4.76 -30.35 6.72
CA MET A 5 6.01 -29.69 7.11
C MET A 5 6.66 -28.94 5.95
N ASP A 6 6.61 -29.48 4.72
CA ASP A 6 7.18 -28.83 3.54
C ASP A 6 6.45 -27.53 3.19
N ARG A 7 5.13 -27.49 3.44
CA ARG A 7 4.30 -26.28 3.21
C ARG A 7 4.65 -25.16 4.18
N ILE A 8 4.90 -25.50 5.46
CA ILE A 8 5.32 -24.54 6.49
C ILE A 8 6.72 -23.99 6.14
N ALA A 9 7.67 -24.88 5.79
CA ALA A 9 9.01 -24.48 5.40
C ALA A 9 8.99 -23.57 4.13
N GLN A 10 8.13 -23.89 3.16
CA GLN A 10 7.94 -23.07 1.98
C GLN A 10 7.40 -21.66 2.37
N ARG A 11 6.45 -21.60 3.30
CA ARG A 11 5.88 -20.34 3.77
C ARG A 11 6.91 -19.50 4.54
N ALA A 12 7.77 -20.14 5.34
CA ALA A 12 8.87 -19.46 6.02
C ALA A 12 9.87 -18.84 5.05
N ARG A 13 10.16 -19.50 3.91
CA ARG A 13 10.99 -18.92 2.85
C ARG A 13 10.33 -17.69 2.21
N THR A 14 9.01 -17.72 2.01
CA THR A 14 8.27 -16.54 1.52
C THR A 14 8.45 -15.35 2.47
N GLY A 15 8.45 -15.57 3.80
CA GLY A 15 8.73 -14.50 4.76
C GLY A 15 10.14 -13.91 4.66
N GLN A 16 11.14 -14.71 4.28
CA GLN A 16 12.49 -14.20 3.97
C GLN A 16 12.51 -13.34 2.70
N GLU A 17 11.74 -13.74 1.68
CA GLU A 17 11.58 -12.97 0.45
C GLU A 17 10.87 -11.63 0.73
N ASP A 18 9.83 -11.64 1.56
CA ASP A 18 9.12 -10.43 1.99
C ASP A 18 10.10 -9.46 2.69
N ALA A 19 10.96 -9.96 3.58
CA ALA A 19 11.97 -9.16 4.25
C ALA A 19 13.01 -8.57 3.28
N GLN A 20 13.42 -9.31 2.26
CA GLN A 20 14.33 -8.80 1.22
C GLN A 20 13.69 -7.71 0.36
N MET A 21 12.41 -7.89 -0.03
CA MET A 21 11.67 -6.86 -0.75
C MET A 21 11.52 -5.59 0.08
N LEU A 22 11.18 -5.74 1.37
CA LEU A 22 11.07 -4.59 2.29
C LEU A 22 12.39 -3.83 2.40
N ALA A 23 13.51 -4.55 2.59
CA ALA A 23 14.84 -3.96 2.70
C ALA A 23 15.30 -3.24 1.40
N GLY A 24 14.70 -3.55 0.28
CA GLY A 24 15.01 -2.94 -1.01
C GLY A 24 14.10 -1.76 -1.38
N ILE A 25 13.19 -1.35 -0.50
CA ILE A 25 12.35 -0.16 -0.73
C ILE A 25 13.22 1.10 -0.59
N ASP A 26 13.05 2.02 -1.53
CA ASP A 26 13.73 3.31 -1.50
C ASP A 26 13.13 4.19 -0.38
N GLN A 27 13.97 4.53 0.60
CA GLN A 27 13.60 5.38 1.72
C GLN A 27 13.05 6.74 1.25
N ALA A 28 13.61 7.34 0.21
CA ALA A 28 13.15 8.63 -0.30
C ALA A 28 11.74 8.56 -0.88
N GLN A 29 11.36 7.43 -1.50
CA GLN A 29 9.99 7.20 -1.97
C GLN A 29 9.00 7.07 -0.80
N LEU A 30 9.41 6.38 0.26
CA LEU A 30 8.59 6.23 1.46
C LEU A 30 8.40 7.57 2.16
N ASP A 31 9.48 8.36 2.32
CA ASP A 31 9.43 9.69 2.91
C ASP A 31 8.52 10.63 2.10
N ALA A 32 8.64 10.62 0.78
CA ALA A 32 7.80 11.43 -0.09
C ALA A 32 6.30 11.04 0.02
N MET A 33 5.98 9.75 0.20
CA MET A 33 4.61 9.30 0.42
C MET A 33 4.08 9.79 1.77
N VAL A 34 4.87 9.70 2.83
CA VAL A 34 4.51 10.21 4.16
C VAL A 34 4.29 11.72 4.10
N ASP A 35 5.19 12.47 3.46
CA ASP A 35 5.03 13.93 3.29
C ASP A 35 3.73 14.25 2.55
N ALA A 36 3.44 13.57 1.45
CA ALA A 36 2.24 13.79 0.67
C ALA A 36 0.95 13.49 1.45
N ILE A 37 0.96 12.47 2.32
CA ILE A 37 -0.15 12.12 3.22
C ILE A 37 -0.32 13.21 4.29
N LEU A 38 0.77 13.66 4.91
CA LEU A 38 0.72 14.67 5.99
C LEU A 38 0.34 16.08 5.49
N GLU A 39 0.68 16.42 4.25
CA GLU A 39 0.28 17.66 3.61
C GLU A 39 -1.18 17.67 3.14
N ALA A 40 -1.78 16.49 2.98
CA ALA A 40 -3.13 16.37 2.46
C ALA A 40 -4.17 16.77 3.51
N LYS A 41 -5.24 17.44 3.03
CA LYS A 41 -6.40 17.74 3.87
C LYS A 41 -7.16 16.48 4.26
N ARG A 42 -7.31 15.56 3.32
CA ARG A 42 -8.00 14.27 3.49
C ARG A 42 -7.30 13.20 2.66
N ILE A 43 -7.30 11.99 3.16
CA ILE A 43 -6.67 10.83 2.54
C ILE A 43 -7.78 9.91 2.02
N PHE A 44 -7.74 9.60 0.72
CA PHE A 44 -8.61 8.61 0.10
C PHE A 44 -7.77 7.40 -0.25
N VAL A 45 -8.27 6.20 0.04
CA VAL A 45 -7.56 4.96 -0.25
C VAL A 45 -8.39 4.11 -1.19
N ALA A 46 -7.78 3.55 -2.23
CA ALA A 46 -8.43 2.67 -3.19
C ALA A 46 -7.58 1.47 -3.58
N GLY A 47 -8.25 0.40 -4.00
CA GLY A 47 -7.63 -0.81 -4.52
C GLY A 47 -8.68 -1.90 -4.76
N TRP A 48 -8.32 -2.94 -5.52
CA TRP A 48 -9.21 -4.08 -5.75
C TRP A 48 -8.62 -5.39 -5.23
N GLY A 49 -9.51 -6.30 -4.84
CA GLY A 49 -9.11 -7.63 -4.35
C GLY A 49 -8.23 -7.55 -3.12
N ARG A 50 -7.13 -8.33 -3.09
CA ARG A 50 -6.20 -8.35 -1.95
C ARG A 50 -5.52 -6.99 -1.73
N ALA A 51 -5.09 -6.34 -2.80
CA ALA A 51 -4.51 -5.01 -2.72
C ALA A 51 -5.48 -4.00 -2.09
N GLY A 52 -6.77 -4.05 -2.45
CA GLY A 52 -7.80 -3.19 -1.86
C GLY A 52 -8.01 -3.43 -0.38
N ASN A 53 -8.03 -4.70 0.05
CA ASN A 53 -8.16 -5.03 1.47
C ASN A 53 -6.96 -4.52 2.28
N VAL A 54 -5.75 -4.64 1.71
CA VAL A 54 -4.54 -4.09 2.33
C VAL A 54 -4.57 -2.56 2.35
N GLY A 55 -5.00 -1.92 1.27
CA GLY A 55 -5.15 -0.46 1.22
C GLY A 55 -6.08 0.08 2.32
N ARG A 56 -7.14 -0.67 2.69
CA ARG A 56 -8.02 -0.29 3.81
C ARG A 56 -7.31 -0.21 5.15
N ILE A 57 -6.24 -0.98 5.34
CA ILE A 57 -5.38 -0.89 6.54
C ILE A 57 -4.79 0.52 6.64
N LEU A 58 -4.27 1.07 5.54
CA LEU A 58 -3.72 2.43 5.53
C LEU A 58 -4.77 3.48 5.91
N ALA A 59 -6.02 3.35 5.43
CA ALA A 59 -7.07 4.28 5.80
C ALA A 59 -7.39 4.20 7.31
N MET A 60 -7.48 2.98 7.86
CA MET A 60 -7.66 2.75 9.29
C MET A 60 -6.51 3.35 10.10
N ASP A 61 -5.27 3.08 9.71
CA ASP A 61 -4.06 3.58 10.36
C ASP A 61 -4.01 5.11 10.38
N CYS A 62 -4.33 5.75 9.25
CA CYS A 62 -4.44 7.21 9.17
C CYS A 62 -5.50 7.75 10.13
N SER A 63 -6.66 7.10 10.21
CA SER A 63 -7.74 7.49 11.14
C SER A 63 -7.29 7.38 12.60
N GLN A 64 -6.60 6.30 12.98
CA GLN A 64 -6.12 6.06 14.33
C GLN A 64 -5.06 7.07 14.78
N ILE A 65 -4.32 7.66 13.86
CA ILE A 65 -3.36 8.73 14.16
C ILE A 65 -3.96 10.15 14.01
N GLY A 66 -5.28 10.26 13.90
CA GLY A 66 -6.00 11.53 13.89
C GLY A 66 -6.14 12.19 12.52
N LEU A 67 -5.77 11.52 11.43
CA LEU A 67 -5.92 12.04 10.07
C LEU A 67 -7.29 11.68 9.50
N GLN A 68 -7.86 12.56 8.67
CA GLN A 68 -9.12 12.28 7.99
C GLN A 68 -8.90 11.35 6.81
N SER A 69 -9.38 10.13 6.91
CA SER A 69 -9.19 9.10 5.88
C SER A 69 -10.49 8.41 5.49
N TYR A 70 -10.56 7.98 4.23
CA TYR A 70 -11.74 7.38 3.61
C TYR A 70 -11.37 6.25 2.67
N CYS A 71 -12.18 5.21 2.62
CA CYS A 71 -12.04 4.16 1.61
C CYS A 71 -12.98 4.45 0.44
N VAL A 72 -12.44 4.54 -0.77
CA VAL A 72 -13.24 4.73 -1.98
C VAL A 72 -14.19 3.53 -2.14
N GLY A 73 -15.47 3.84 -2.31
CA GLY A 73 -16.55 2.84 -2.43
C GLY A 73 -17.35 2.62 -1.16
N ASP A 74 -16.95 3.18 -0.02
CA ASP A 74 -17.80 3.20 1.17
C ASP A 74 -18.85 4.31 1.05
N ASN A 75 -20.07 4.08 1.53
CA ASN A 75 -21.19 5.00 1.36
C ASN A 75 -20.96 6.38 2.02
N GLY A 76 -20.08 6.46 3.00
CA GLY A 76 -19.70 7.72 3.68
C GLY A 76 -18.54 8.47 3.03
N THR A 77 -18.04 8.00 1.89
CA THR A 77 -16.91 8.65 1.19
C THR A 77 -17.34 9.98 0.58
N PRO A 78 -16.76 11.12 0.99
CA PRO A 78 -17.08 12.43 0.41
C PRO A 78 -16.44 12.57 -1.00
N SER A 79 -16.80 13.64 -1.71
CA SER A 79 -16.16 13.99 -2.98
C SER A 79 -14.72 14.44 -2.76
N ILE A 80 -13.78 13.92 -3.59
CA ILE A 80 -12.38 14.32 -3.58
C ILE A 80 -12.21 15.74 -4.13
N GLN A 81 -11.32 16.54 -3.55
CA GLN A 81 -11.12 17.96 -3.86
C GLN A 81 -9.62 18.30 -3.98
N PRO A 82 -9.28 19.48 -4.52
CA PRO A 82 -7.91 19.98 -4.49
C PRO A 82 -7.37 20.08 -3.04
N GLY A 83 -6.18 19.57 -2.84
CA GLY A 83 -5.54 19.46 -1.52
C GLY A 83 -5.78 18.12 -0.82
N ASP A 84 -6.58 17.23 -1.41
CA ASP A 84 -6.68 15.84 -0.95
C ASP A 84 -5.63 14.96 -1.65
N ILE A 85 -5.45 13.74 -1.15
CA ILE A 85 -4.65 12.70 -1.80
C ILE A 85 -5.48 11.44 -1.99
N LEU A 86 -5.38 10.81 -3.18
CA LEU A 86 -5.80 9.44 -3.41
C LEU A 86 -4.58 8.53 -3.37
N VAL A 87 -4.53 7.58 -2.43
CA VAL A 87 -3.50 6.54 -2.40
C VAL A 87 -4.07 5.25 -2.95
N ILE A 88 -3.49 4.75 -4.04
CA ILE A 88 -3.89 3.48 -4.67
C ILE A 88 -2.90 2.40 -4.29
N SER A 89 -3.42 1.26 -3.81
CA SER A 89 -2.66 0.02 -3.64
C SER A 89 -2.94 -0.93 -4.80
N SER A 90 -1.93 -1.24 -5.61
CA SER A 90 -2.08 -2.09 -6.79
C SER A 90 -0.78 -2.80 -7.16
N GLY A 91 -0.68 -4.11 -6.94
CA GLY A 91 0.53 -4.87 -7.26
C GLY A 91 1.04 -4.66 -8.69
N SER A 92 0.17 -4.63 -9.68
CA SER A 92 0.54 -4.40 -11.09
C SER A 92 0.60 -2.93 -11.51
N GLY A 93 -0.11 -2.05 -10.78
CA GLY A 93 -0.32 -0.66 -11.19
C GLY A 93 -1.12 -0.48 -12.49
N ASN A 94 -1.74 -1.55 -13.03
CA ASN A 94 -2.44 -1.56 -14.32
C ASN A 94 -3.92 -1.98 -14.23
N THR A 95 -4.48 -2.06 -13.02
CA THR A 95 -5.91 -2.40 -12.84
C THR A 95 -6.77 -1.31 -13.45
N LYS A 96 -7.54 -1.63 -14.48
CA LYS A 96 -8.28 -0.65 -15.30
C LYS A 96 -9.19 0.27 -14.48
N THR A 97 -9.97 -0.27 -13.55
CA THR A 97 -10.84 0.51 -12.67
C THR A 97 -10.05 1.47 -11.77
N MET A 98 -8.88 1.05 -11.30
CA MET A 98 -7.99 1.90 -10.50
C MET A 98 -7.34 3.00 -11.34
N ALA A 99 -7.01 2.71 -12.61
CA ALA A 99 -6.51 3.73 -13.54
C ALA A 99 -7.56 4.81 -13.84
N ILE A 100 -8.85 4.43 -13.94
CA ILE A 100 -9.94 5.39 -14.08
C ILE A 100 -10.05 6.27 -12.83
N LEU A 101 -10.04 5.69 -11.63
CA LEU A 101 -10.07 6.46 -10.38
C LEU A 101 -8.85 7.37 -10.24
N ALA A 102 -7.67 6.90 -10.63
CA ALA A 102 -6.45 7.71 -10.64
C ALA A 102 -6.61 8.94 -11.52
N GLN A 103 -7.11 8.77 -12.75
CA GLN A 103 -7.36 9.90 -13.66
C GLN A 103 -8.42 10.84 -13.10
N GLN A 104 -9.53 10.33 -12.57
CA GLN A 104 -10.56 11.16 -11.94
C GLN A 104 -10.01 12.00 -10.78
N ALA A 105 -9.16 11.41 -9.92
CA ALA A 105 -8.53 12.16 -8.83
C ALA A 105 -7.65 13.31 -9.36
N LYS A 106 -6.87 13.06 -10.42
CA LYS A 106 -6.08 14.11 -11.09
C LYS A 106 -6.96 15.19 -11.72
N ASP A 107 -8.07 14.82 -12.36
CA ASP A 107 -9.01 15.75 -12.99
C ASP A 107 -9.68 16.65 -11.94
N HIS A 108 -9.85 16.16 -10.71
CA HIS A 108 -10.33 16.94 -9.57
C HIS A 108 -9.23 17.71 -8.82
N GLY A 109 -8.00 17.69 -9.32
CA GLY A 109 -6.87 18.44 -8.72
C GLY A 109 -6.31 17.84 -7.43
N ALA A 110 -6.60 16.59 -7.13
CA ALA A 110 -6.03 15.90 -5.99
C ALA A 110 -4.63 15.34 -6.31
N LYS A 111 -3.80 15.15 -5.28
CA LYS A 111 -2.56 14.36 -5.40
C LYS A 111 -2.88 12.88 -5.58
N LEU A 112 -1.99 12.16 -6.25
CA LEU A 112 -2.09 10.72 -6.45
C LEU A 112 -0.84 10.03 -5.91
N GLY A 113 -1.03 9.12 -4.97
CA GLY A 113 -0.01 8.20 -4.47
C GLY A 113 -0.25 6.78 -4.98
N LEU A 114 0.82 6.03 -5.24
CA LEU A 114 0.75 4.62 -5.63
C LEU A 114 1.71 3.79 -4.79
N ILE A 115 1.22 2.66 -4.25
CA ILE A 115 2.03 1.58 -3.67
C ILE A 115 1.93 0.37 -4.62
N SER A 116 3.02 0.00 -5.29
CA SER A 116 2.99 -1.00 -6.36
C SER A 116 4.33 -1.70 -6.53
N ALA A 117 4.31 -2.90 -7.12
CA ALA A 117 5.52 -3.58 -7.59
C ALA A 117 5.92 -3.20 -9.04
N ASN A 118 5.30 -2.14 -9.61
CA ASN A 118 5.57 -1.71 -10.98
C ASN A 118 5.43 -0.18 -11.12
N ALA A 119 6.55 0.51 -11.09
CA ALA A 119 6.62 1.96 -11.27
C ALA A 119 6.22 2.41 -12.69
N ASP A 120 6.63 1.65 -13.72
CA ASP A 120 6.27 1.93 -15.11
C ASP A 120 4.94 1.28 -15.47
N SER A 121 3.90 1.72 -14.78
CA SER A 121 2.53 1.27 -14.99
C SER A 121 1.62 2.44 -15.39
N THR A 122 0.39 2.14 -15.82
CA THR A 122 -0.59 3.16 -16.19
C THR A 122 -0.85 4.13 -15.02
N ILE A 123 -0.99 3.62 -13.80
CA ILE A 123 -1.21 4.43 -12.61
C ILE A 123 0.09 5.09 -12.17
N GLY A 124 1.22 4.38 -12.25
CA GLY A 124 2.53 4.90 -11.85
C GLY A 124 2.97 6.14 -12.63
N ARG A 125 2.62 6.20 -13.92
CA ARG A 125 2.88 7.40 -14.75
C ARG A 125 1.99 8.60 -14.43
N LEU A 126 0.85 8.39 -13.78
CA LEU A 126 -0.06 9.45 -13.31
C LEU A 126 0.28 9.91 -11.89
N ALA A 127 0.92 9.06 -11.11
CA ALA A 127 1.15 9.29 -9.71
C ALA A 127 2.18 10.40 -9.45
N ASP A 128 1.88 11.25 -8.48
CA ASP A 128 2.78 12.30 -8.00
C ASP A 128 3.86 11.71 -7.07
N VAL A 129 3.51 10.65 -6.33
CA VAL A 129 4.42 9.91 -5.44
C VAL A 129 4.21 8.40 -5.58
N ASN A 130 5.30 7.64 -5.60
CA ASN A 130 5.27 6.19 -5.75
C ASN A 130 6.14 5.54 -4.66
N VAL A 131 5.62 4.49 -4.02
CA VAL A 131 6.43 3.53 -3.27
C VAL A 131 6.50 2.25 -4.07
N VAL A 132 7.68 1.94 -4.59
CA VAL A 132 7.91 0.79 -5.45
C VAL A 132 8.46 -0.37 -4.65
N ILE A 133 7.70 -1.47 -4.59
CA ILE A 133 8.13 -2.72 -3.97
C ILE A 133 9.02 -3.46 -4.96
N PRO A 134 10.27 -3.74 -4.62
CA PRO A 134 11.19 -4.48 -5.49
C PRO A 134 10.66 -5.88 -5.79
N LYS A 135 10.86 -6.36 -7.02
CA LYS A 135 10.57 -7.74 -7.38
C LYS A 135 11.79 -8.60 -7.12
N ILE A 136 11.59 -9.74 -6.47
CA ILE A 136 12.63 -10.77 -6.42
C ILE A 136 12.48 -11.65 -7.65
N GLU A 137 13.50 -11.64 -8.51
CA GLU A 137 13.56 -12.55 -9.63
C GLU A 137 14.13 -13.89 -9.17
N HIS A 138 13.25 -14.89 -9.09
CA HIS A 138 13.67 -16.26 -8.89
C HIS A 138 14.08 -16.87 -10.24
N VAL A 139 15.36 -17.04 -10.45
CA VAL A 139 15.87 -17.82 -11.57
C VAL A 139 16.24 -19.20 -11.06
N ARG A 140 15.61 -20.25 -11.57
CA ARG A 140 16.04 -21.63 -11.28
C ARG A 140 17.43 -21.86 -11.86
N GLY A 141 18.18 -22.81 -11.28
CA GLY A 141 19.51 -23.17 -11.77
C GLY A 141 19.55 -23.66 -13.23
N ASP A 142 18.40 -24.01 -13.81
CA ASP A 142 18.20 -24.37 -15.23
C ASP A 142 17.84 -23.15 -16.12
N GLY A 143 17.84 -21.93 -15.56
CA GLY A 143 17.50 -20.70 -16.29
C GLY A 143 15.99 -20.46 -16.49
N THR A 144 15.13 -21.37 -16.02
CA THR A 144 13.68 -21.19 -16.12
C THR A 144 13.14 -20.32 -14.98
N ARG A 145 12.16 -19.46 -15.25
CA ARG A 145 11.44 -18.74 -14.21
C ARG A 145 10.48 -19.69 -13.49
N PRO A 146 10.48 -19.76 -12.16
CA PRO A 146 9.50 -20.53 -11.45
C PRO A 146 8.10 -20.01 -11.76
N GLN A 147 7.14 -20.93 -11.94
CA GLN A 147 5.72 -20.54 -11.99
C GLN A 147 5.36 -19.87 -10.66
N PRO A 148 4.55 -18.81 -10.69
CA PRO A 148 4.02 -18.22 -9.45
C PRO A 148 3.42 -19.33 -8.59
N THR A 149 3.81 -19.40 -7.32
CA THR A 149 3.18 -20.35 -6.41
C THR A 149 1.70 -20.00 -6.29
N SER A 150 0.85 -21.02 -6.11
CA SER A 150 -0.62 -20.86 -6.01
C SER A 150 -1.09 -19.91 -4.90
N SER A 151 -0.20 -19.48 -4.02
CA SER A 151 -0.47 -18.52 -2.95
C SER A 151 -0.50 -17.06 -3.42
N GLY A 152 -0.12 -16.77 -4.67
CA GLY A 152 -0.05 -15.42 -5.24
C GLY A 152 0.92 -14.50 -4.48
N GLY A 153 1.41 -13.50 -5.13
CA GLY A 153 2.56 -12.70 -4.78
C GLY A 153 2.76 -12.28 -3.32
N SER A 154 4.01 -12.32 -2.91
CA SER A 154 4.48 -11.80 -1.63
C SER A 154 4.31 -10.27 -1.53
N GLU A 155 4.18 -9.57 -2.66
CA GLU A 155 4.01 -8.11 -2.69
C GLU A 155 2.88 -7.59 -1.80
N TYR A 156 1.81 -8.36 -1.59
CA TYR A 156 0.71 -7.94 -0.71
C TYR A 156 1.09 -7.90 0.77
N HIS A 157 1.96 -8.81 1.21
CA HIS A 157 2.50 -8.77 2.58
C HIS A 157 3.39 -7.55 2.76
N VAL A 158 4.21 -7.27 1.76
CA VAL A 158 5.09 -6.09 1.78
C VAL A 158 4.28 -4.79 1.73
N ILE A 159 3.16 -4.75 0.99
CA ILE A 159 2.26 -3.58 1.02
C ILE A 159 1.72 -3.32 2.45
N VAL A 160 1.36 -4.38 3.22
CA VAL A 160 0.97 -4.21 4.64
C VAL A 160 2.10 -3.55 5.42
N MET A 161 3.32 -4.09 5.31
CA MET A 161 4.49 -3.55 6.01
C MET A 161 4.78 -2.09 5.60
N VAL A 162 4.56 -1.74 4.34
CA VAL A 162 4.67 -0.34 3.86
C VAL A 162 3.62 0.55 4.53
N CYS A 163 2.37 0.09 4.67
CA CYS A 163 1.34 0.84 5.39
C CYS A 163 1.73 1.06 6.87
N ASP A 164 2.23 0.01 7.54
CA ASP A 164 2.73 0.11 8.92
C ASP A 164 3.88 1.11 9.04
N MET A 165 4.82 1.14 8.07
CA MET A 165 5.92 2.10 8.05
C MET A 165 5.43 3.54 7.81
N ILE A 166 4.47 3.73 6.90
CA ILE A 166 3.85 5.05 6.67
C ILE A 166 3.22 5.55 7.96
N ARG A 167 2.45 4.69 8.65
CA ARG A 167 1.86 5.03 9.95
C ARG A 167 2.92 5.41 10.98
N ALA A 168 3.96 4.58 11.14
CA ALA A 168 5.01 4.81 12.14
C ALA A 168 5.74 6.15 11.91
N TYR A 169 6.11 6.46 10.66
CA TYR A 169 6.78 7.70 10.32
C TYR A 169 5.85 8.92 10.43
N ALA A 170 4.56 8.75 10.08
CA ALA A 170 3.58 9.81 10.27
C ALA A 170 3.38 10.12 11.76
N MET A 171 3.28 9.09 12.61
CA MET A 171 3.20 9.26 14.07
C MET A 171 4.41 10.04 14.62
N GLU A 172 5.62 9.66 14.21
CA GLU A 172 6.85 10.35 14.63
C GLU A 172 6.82 11.83 14.26
N ARG A 173 6.44 12.16 13.02
CA ARG A 173 6.42 13.56 12.53
C ARG A 173 5.29 14.39 13.15
N LEU A 174 4.16 13.75 13.48
CA LEU A 174 3.02 14.41 14.13
C LEU A 174 3.18 14.50 15.66
N GLY A 175 4.14 13.77 16.24
CA GLY A 175 4.26 13.62 17.69
C GLY A 175 3.12 12.86 18.33
N VAL A 176 2.42 11.98 17.55
CA VAL A 176 1.30 11.16 18.01
C VAL A 176 1.83 10.01 18.85
N THR A 177 1.28 9.86 20.05
CA THR A 177 1.64 8.80 20.99
C THR A 177 0.79 7.54 20.79
N PHE A 178 1.20 6.44 21.42
CA PHE A 178 0.37 5.23 21.44
C PHE A 178 -0.95 5.46 22.21
N GLU A 179 -0.96 6.34 23.20
CA GLU A 179 -2.18 6.70 23.94
C GLU A 179 -3.18 7.41 23.03
N ASP A 180 -2.72 8.28 22.13
CA ASP A 180 -3.58 8.93 21.12
C ASP A 180 -4.18 7.89 20.15
N VAL A 181 -3.39 6.90 19.74
CA VAL A 181 -3.86 5.80 18.90
C VAL A 181 -4.95 4.99 19.61
N VAL A 182 -4.75 4.67 20.90
CA VAL A 182 -5.77 3.96 21.71
C VAL A 182 -7.04 4.80 21.86
N TYR A 183 -6.91 6.11 22.05
CA TYR A 183 -8.05 7.04 22.15
C TYR A 183 -8.87 7.09 20.85
N ASN A 184 -8.20 7.08 19.70
CA ASN A 184 -8.83 7.12 18.38
C ASN A 184 -9.26 5.73 17.86
N HIS A 185 -8.94 4.65 18.60
CA HIS A 185 -9.34 3.30 18.21
C HIS A 185 -10.87 3.15 18.31
N ASN A 186 -11.43 2.31 17.41
CA ASN A 186 -12.85 2.00 17.43
C ASN A 186 -13.28 1.46 18.81
N ASN A 187 -14.30 2.06 19.39
CA ASN A 187 -14.85 1.70 20.71
C ASN A 187 -16.28 1.14 20.65
N LEU A 188 -16.73 0.77 19.45
CA LEU A 188 -18.05 0.17 19.21
C LEU A 188 -17.96 -1.33 18.92
N GLU A 189 -16.86 -1.98 19.25
CA GLU A 189 -16.65 -3.42 19.11
C GLU A 189 -16.67 -4.13 20.47
#